data_2255c4a48176b854f314b2a256cd3a7f
#
_entry.id   2255c4a48176b854f314b2a256cd3a7f
#
_cell.length_a   1.000
_cell.length_b   1.000
_cell.length_c   1.000
_cell.angle_alpha   90.00
_cell.angle_beta   90.00
_cell.angle_gamma   90.00
#
_symmetry.space_group_name_H-M   'P 1'
#
loop_
_entity.id
_entity.type
_entity.pdbx_description
1 polymer ?
#
loop_
_entity_poly.entity_id
_entity_poly.type
_entity_poly.pdbx_seq_one_letter_code
_entity_poly.pdbx_strand_id
1 'polypeptide(L)'
;MRISTNTIYDAGTSGLIRQSSDLFRTQQQLSTGKTVLAPSDDPVASATALEIDQIKAINDQQAVNRRDASSAIGFAESQISTAGDLLASIRERIIQAGNGAMSDSDLKSIATDIRGSFSGLMGVANSRDAFGDYLFSGYRSNTQPFAGSIEAGVTYAGDDGQREAQVGSSRRLPISDPGSDVFMRMRTGNGQFTMAPNAANTGSAVSDLGSVTDGVAWNATSNGGSYNIVFNVTNKVTTYDIVDNASGN
;
A
#
# COMPACT_ATOMS: atom_id res chain seq x y z
N MET A 1 22.83 85.11 -3.01
CA MET A 1 23.61 83.97 -3.53
C MET A 1 23.53 84.00 -5.05
N ARG A 2 24.65 84.10 -5.78
CA ARG A 2 24.66 83.95 -7.25
C ARG A 2 24.78 82.48 -7.54
N ILE A 3 23.75 81.84 -8.00
CA ILE A 3 23.79 80.44 -8.51
C ILE A 3 24.58 80.50 -9.82
N SER A 4 25.64 79.72 -9.94
CA SER A 4 26.49 79.66 -11.12
C SER A 4 25.68 78.99 -12.24
N THR A 5 25.74 79.47 -13.50
CA THR A 5 25.11 78.92 -14.67
C THR A 5 25.49 77.45 -14.88
N ASN A 6 26.73 77.07 -14.51
CA ASN A 6 27.18 75.69 -14.51
C ASN A 6 26.37 74.80 -13.54
N THR A 7 26.06 75.31 -12.34
CA THR A 7 25.28 74.55 -11.35
C THR A 7 23.84 74.24 -11.83
N ILE A 8 23.24 75.19 -12.58
CA ILE A 8 21.93 75.00 -13.16
C ILE A 8 21.98 73.97 -14.30
N TYR A 9 23.02 74.01 -15.13
CA TYR A 9 23.22 73.09 -16.22
C TYR A 9 23.51 71.67 -15.67
N ASP A 10 24.38 71.52 -14.69
CA ASP A 10 24.67 70.23 -14.05
C ASP A 10 23.45 69.65 -13.34
N ALA A 11 22.63 70.49 -12.70
CA ALA A 11 21.38 70.03 -12.09
C ALA A 11 20.37 69.56 -13.15
N GLY A 12 20.29 70.29 -14.30
CA GLY A 12 19.42 69.89 -15.43
C GLY A 12 19.84 68.56 -16.08
N THR A 13 21.14 68.41 -16.37
CA THR A 13 21.67 67.17 -16.95
C THR A 13 21.54 66.00 -16.00
N SER A 14 21.81 66.17 -14.70
CA SER A 14 21.61 65.16 -13.67
C SER A 14 20.13 64.74 -13.52
N GLY A 15 19.19 65.70 -13.71
CA GLY A 15 17.76 65.42 -13.74
C GLY A 15 17.35 64.56 -14.93
N LEU A 16 17.83 64.92 -16.13
CA LEU A 16 17.57 64.17 -17.35
C LEU A 16 18.14 62.73 -17.29
N ILE A 17 19.33 62.58 -16.78
CA ILE A 17 19.95 61.23 -16.61
C ILE A 17 19.12 60.37 -15.65
N ARG A 18 18.65 60.93 -14.54
CA ARG A 18 17.78 60.21 -13.60
C ARG A 18 16.45 59.80 -14.27
N GLN A 19 15.80 60.72 -14.96
CA GLN A 19 14.55 60.46 -15.62
C GLN A 19 14.68 59.40 -16.73
N SER A 20 15.79 59.43 -17.48
CA SER A 20 16.11 58.40 -18.49
C SER A 20 16.34 57.02 -17.83
N SER A 21 17.05 56.99 -16.71
CA SER A 21 17.23 55.73 -15.95
C SER A 21 15.93 55.18 -15.42
N ASP A 22 15.05 55.99 -14.86
CA ASP A 22 13.75 55.57 -14.33
C ASP A 22 12.83 55.09 -15.47
N LEU A 23 12.85 55.74 -16.61
CA LEU A 23 12.13 55.29 -17.80
C LEU A 23 12.59 53.91 -18.29
N PHE A 24 13.91 53.69 -18.36
CA PHE A 24 14.52 52.45 -18.74
C PHE A 24 14.15 51.32 -17.78
N ARG A 25 14.20 51.58 -16.47
CA ARG A 25 13.77 50.67 -15.43
C ARG A 25 12.30 50.30 -15.56
N THR A 26 11.39 51.26 -15.80
CA THR A 26 9.96 51.01 -15.97
C THR A 26 9.70 50.18 -17.22
N GLN A 27 10.41 50.43 -18.33
CA GLN A 27 10.36 49.61 -19.52
C GLN A 27 10.78 48.17 -19.27
N GLN A 28 11.82 47.98 -18.50
CA GLN A 28 12.31 46.65 -18.15
C GLN A 28 11.35 45.92 -17.22
N GLN A 29 10.76 46.61 -16.23
CA GLN A 29 9.66 46.05 -15.41
C GLN A 29 8.46 45.63 -16.24
N LEU A 30 8.04 46.46 -17.19
CA LEU A 30 6.93 46.16 -18.09
C LEU A 30 7.24 44.96 -18.99
N SER A 31 8.45 44.90 -19.54
CA SER A 31 8.90 43.81 -20.41
C SER A 31 9.01 42.48 -19.69
N THR A 32 9.47 42.49 -18.44
CA THR A 32 9.66 41.27 -17.63
C THR A 32 8.41 40.87 -16.84
N GLY A 33 7.44 41.80 -16.67
CA GLY A 33 6.29 41.62 -15.80
C GLY A 33 6.64 41.55 -14.31
N LYS A 34 7.88 41.92 -13.94
CA LYS A 34 8.38 41.89 -12.55
C LYS A 34 8.54 43.30 -12.02
N THR A 35 8.04 43.54 -10.82
CA THR A 35 8.16 44.81 -10.11
C THR A 35 9.59 45.01 -9.54
N VAL A 36 10.17 43.89 -9.05
CA VAL A 36 11.55 43.86 -8.49
C VAL A 36 12.44 43.16 -9.52
N LEU A 37 13.43 43.89 -10.04
CA LEU A 37 14.33 43.35 -11.09
C LEU A 37 15.66 42.89 -10.47
N ALA A 38 16.10 43.53 -9.43
CA ALA A 38 17.34 43.21 -8.71
C ALA A 38 17.12 43.24 -7.19
N PRO A 39 17.85 42.42 -6.41
CA PRO A 39 17.77 42.47 -4.95
C PRO A 39 18.08 43.84 -4.33
N SER A 40 18.81 44.68 -5.06
CA SER A 40 19.11 46.09 -4.65
C SER A 40 17.90 47.01 -4.73
N ASP A 41 16.86 46.63 -5.52
CA ASP A 41 15.68 47.47 -5.70
C ASP A 41 14.75 47.44 -4.49
N ASP A 42 14.52 46.20 -4.01
CA ASP A 42 13.76 45.90 -2.80
C ASP A 42 14.30 44.60 -2.17
N PRO A 43 15.21 44.70 -1.20
CA PRO A 43 15.80 43.53 -0.54
C PRO A 43 14.77 42.68 0.20
N VAL A 44 13.74 43.29 0.78
CA VAL A 44 12.72 42.61 1.56
C VAL A 44 11.80 41.80 0.61
N ALA A 45 11.32 42.45 -0.46
CA ALA A 45 10.51 41.76 -1.46
C ALA A 45 11.30 40.67 -2.16
N SER A 46 12.59 40.86 -2.44
CA SER A 46 13.45 39.82 -3.03
C SER A 46 13.64 38.62 -2.11
N ALA A 47 13.85 38.84 -0.81
CA ALA A 47 13.95 37.76 0.18
C ALA A 47 12.63 36.99 0.29
N THR A 48 11.48 37.67 0.33
CA THR A 48 10.15 37.05 0.36
C THR A 48 9.87 36.26 -0.91
N ALA A 49 10.26 36.79 -2.07
CA ALA A 49 10.10 36.08 -3.34
C ALA A 49 10.90 34.76 -3.35
N LEU A 50 12.13 34.78 -2.87
CA LEU A 50 12.97 33.59 -2.76
C LEU A 50 12.35 32.54 -1.80
N GLU A 51 11.79 32.96 -0.68
CA GLU A 51 11.10 32.09 0.27
C GLU A 51 9.86 31.44 -0.37
N ILE A 52 9.06 32.23 -1.09
CA ILE A 52 7.88 31.72 -1.83
C ILE A 52 8.31 30.74 -2.92
N ASP A 53 9.37 31.03 -3.68
CA ASP A 53 9.90 30.12 -4.70
C ASP A 53 10.38 28.79 -4.09
N GLN A 54 11.01 28.85 -2.93
CA GLN A 54 11.42 27.64 -2.19
C GLN A 54 10.20 26.81 -1.73
N ILE A 55 9.18 27.46 -1.15
CA ILE A 55 7.95 26.80 -0.72
C ILE A 55 7.25 26.17 -1.93
N LYS A 56 7.20 26.90 -3.06
CA LYS A 56 6.63 26.38 -4.31
C LYS A 56 7.40 25.16 -4.79
N ALA A 57 8.72 25.19 -4.83
CA ALA A 57 9.53 24.05 -5.26
C ALA A 57 9.30 22.80 -4.37
N ILE A 58 9.17 23.00 -3.05
CA ILE A 58 8.82 21.92 -2.11
C ILE A 58 7.42 21.37 -2.41
N ASN A 59 6.43 22.23 -2.65
CA ASN A 59 5.08 21.82 -2.97
C ASN A 59 5.00 21.07 -4.30
N ASP A 60 5.74 21.51 -5.31
CA ASP A 60 5.84 20.85 -6.61
C ASP A 60 6.46 19.44 -6.46
N GLN A 61 7.52 19.32 -5.67
CA GLN A 61 8.12 18.00 -5.35
C GLN A 61 7.14 17.09 -4.61
N GLN A 62 6.42 17.62 -3.62
CA GLN A 62 5.39 16.84 -2.91
C GLN A 62 4.24 16.42 -3.84
N ALA A 63 3.91 17.22 -4.84
CA ALA A 63 2.91 16.86 -5.86
C ALA A 63 3.39 15.72 -6.76
N VAL A 64 4.67 15.68 -7.10
CA VAL A 64 5.31 14.53 -7.79
C VAL A 64 5.25 13.30 -6.89
N ASN A 65 5.73 13.41 -5.66
CA ASN A 65 5.73 12.29 -4.71
C ASN A 65 4.33 11.68 -4.49
N ARG A 66 3.28 12.53 -4.44
CA ARG A 66 1.89 12.04 -4.33
C ARG A 66 1.44 11.25 -5.56
N ARG A 67 1.82 11.68 -6.76
CA ARG A 67 1.50 10.95 -8.00
C ARG A 67 2.21 9.60 -8.05
N ASP A 68 3.50 9.59 -7.69
CA ASP A 68 4.30 8.37 -7.67
C ASP A 68 3.78 7.38 -6.61
N ALA A 69 3.43 7.89 -5.41
CA ALA A 69 2.80 7.10 -4.35
C ALA A 69 1.46 6.50 -4.81
N SER A 70 0.60 7.30 -5.45
CA SER A 70 -0.69 6.82 -5.98
C SER A 70 -0.51 5.75 -7.04
N SER A 71 0.48 5.90 -7.92
CA SER A 71 0.80 4.91 -8.96
C SER A 71 1.32 3.61 -8.36
N ALA A 72 2.21 3.69 -7.37
CA ALA A 72 2.76 2.52 -6.69
C ALA A 72 1.68 1.73 -5.95
N ILE A 73 0.82 2.43 -5.19
CA ILE A 73 -0.30 1.81 -4.47
C ILE A 73 -1.31 1.19 -5.44
N GLY A 74 -1.69 1.90 -6.51
CA GLY A 74 -2.62 1.39 -7.51
C GLY A 74 -2.09 0.16 -8.24
N PHE A 75 -0.78 0.10 -8.48
CA PHE A 75 -0.16 -1.09 -9.05
C PHE A 75 -0.15 -2.27 -8.06
N ALA A 76 0.20 -2.03 -6.79
CA ALA A 76 0.15 -3.05 -5.75
C ALA A 76 -1.29 -3.59 -5.57
N GLU A 77 -2.30 -2.73 -5.55
CA GLU A 77 -3.72 -3.09 -5.48
C GLU A 77 -4.14 -3.98 -6.65
N SER A 78 -3.71 -3.64 -7.88
CA SER A 78 -3.97 -4.46 -9.06
C SER A 78 -3.37 -5.86 -8.95
N GLN A 79 -2.15 -5.97 -8.40
CA GLN A 79 -1.50 -7.27 -8.17
C GLN A 79 -2.23 -8.09 -7.10
N ILE A 80 -2.64 -7.46 -6.00
CA ILE A 80 -3.40 -8.11 -4.94
C ILE A 80 -4.77 -8.58 -5.46
N SER A 81 -5.45 -7.78 -6.28
CA SER A 81 -6.70 -8.17 -6.94
C SER A 81 -6.50 -9.41 -7.82
N THR A 82 -5.43 -9.42 -8.64
CA THR A 82 -5.08 -10.58 -9.47
C THR A 82 -4.80 -11.83 -8.63
N ALA A 83 -4.13 -11.67 -7.48
CA ALA A 83 -3.92 -12.76 -6.54
C ALA A 83 -5.25 -13.30 -5.99
N GLY A 84 -6.19 -12.41 -5.66
CA GLY A 84 -7.54 -12.77 -5.23
C GLY A 84 -8.30 -13.60 -6.27
N ASP A 85 -8.25 -13.20 -7.54
CA ASP A 85 -8.89 -13.92 -8.65
C ASP A 85 -8.28 -15.32 -8.85
N LEU A 86 -6.95 -15.44 -8.74
CA LEU A 86 -6.26 -16.72 -8.81
C LEU A 86 -6.65 -17.62 -7.64
N LEU A 87 -6.75 -17.11 -6.43
CA LEU A 87 -7.20 -17.86 -5.25
C LEU A 87 -8.65 -18.30 -5.38
N ALA A 88 -9.53 -17.46 -5.92
CA ALA A 88 -10.93 -17.82 -6.21
C ALA A 88 -11.00 -18.95 -7.22
N SER A 89 -10.20 -18.90 -8.28
CA SER A 89 -10.09 -19.97 -9.28
C SER A 89 -9.58 -21.27 -8.68
N ILE A 90 -8.54 -21.22 -7.85
CA ILE A 90 -8.02 -22.40 -7.14
C ILE A 90 -9.11 -23.02 -6.26
N ARG A 91 -9.85 -22.20 -5.50
CA ARG A 91 -10.94 -22.66 -4.65
C ARG A 91 -12.02 -23.37 -5.46
N GLU A 92 -12.42 -22.83 -6.61
CA GLU A 92 -13.41 -23.44 -7.50
C GLU A 92 -12.93 -24.82 -7.98
N ARG A 93 -11.67 -24.93 -8.41
CA ARG A 93 -11.05 -26.20 -8.83
C ARG A 93 -11.01 -27.24 -7.71
N ILE A 94 -10.71 -26.81 -6.47
CA ILE A 94 -10.72 -27.70 -5.31
C ILE A 94 -12.14 -28.21 -5.03
N ILE A 95 -13.16 -27.35 -5.10
CA ILE A 95 -14.57 -27.75 -4.94
C ILE A 95 -14.96 -28.73 -6.04
N GLN A 96 -14.56 -28.48 -7.28
CA GLN A 96 -14.80 -29.38 -8.40
C GLN A 96 -14.13 -30.75 -8.18
N ALA A 97 -12.89 -30.79 -7.70
CA ALA A 97 -12.17 -32.02 -7.41
C ALA A 97 -12.80 -32.84 -6.27
N GLY A 98 -13.53 -32.19 -5.34
CA GLY A 98 -14.29 -32.85 -4.28
C GLY A 98 -15.53 -33.61 -4.76
N ASN A 99 -15.90 -33.52 -6.04
CA ASN A 99 -17.01 -34.27 -6.60
C ASN A 99 -16.63 -35.74 -6.80
N GLY A 100 -17.24 -36.65 -6.05
CA GLY A 100 -16.96 -38.09 -6.10
C GLY A 100 -17.26 -38.79 -7.43
N ALA A 101 -17.82 -38.10 -8.43
CA ALA A 101 -18.07 -38.63 -9.78
C ALA A 101 -16.89 -38.38 -10.76
N MET A 102 -15.82 -37.71 -10.33
CA MET A 102 -14.67 -37.39 -11.18
C MET A 102 -13.78 -38.61 -11.39
N SER A 103 -13.28 -38.78 -12.63
CA SER A 103 -12.28 -39.82 -12.93
C SER A 103 -10.86 -39.38 -12.48
N ASP A 104 -9.95 -40.36 -12.32
CA ASP A 104 -8.54 -40.10 -12.03
C ASP A 104 -7.87 -39.18 -13.08
N SER A 105 -8.31 -39.26 -14.34
CA SER A 105 -7.85 -38.41 -15.42
C SER A 105 -8.28 -36.97 -15.23
N ASP A 106 -9.53 -36.75 -14.82
CA ASP A 106 -10.07 -35.42 -14.56
C ASP A 106 -9.41 -34.79 -13.34
N LEU A 107 -9.19 -35.56 -12.27
CA LEU A 107 -8.47 -35.11 -11.08
C LEU A 107 -7.04 -34.70 -11.39
N LYS A 108 -6.32 -35.43 -12.28
CA LYS A 108 -4.98 -35.04 -12.74
C LYS A 108 -5.00 -33.74 -13.54
N SER A 109 -6.02 -33.53 -14.35
CA SER A 109 -6.17 -32.27 -15.11
C SER A 109 -6.40 -31.09 -14.17
N ILE A 110 -7.30 -31.25 -13.19
CA ILE A 110 -7.55 -30.23 -12.16
C ILE A 110 -6.27 -29.94 -11.36
N ALA A 111 -5.52 -30.98 -10.98
CA ALA A 111 -4.24 -30.77 -10.25
C ALA A 111 -3.22 -29.98 -11.09
N THR A 112 -3.21 -30.19 -12.41
CA THR A 112 -2.35 -29.41 -13.33
C THR A 112 -2.81 -27.94 -13.41
N ASP A 113 -4.12 -27.69 -13.47
CA ASP A 113 -4.68 -26.34 -13.48
C ASP A 113 -4.36 -25.60 -12.18
N ILE A 114 -4.48 -26.28 -11.03
CA ILE A 114 -4.14 -25.70 -9.72
C ILE A 114 -2.65 -25.35 -9.65
N ARG A 115 -1.74 -26.22 -10.16
CA ARG A 115 -0.32 -25.91 -10.24
C ARG A 115 -0.03 -24.70 -11.13
N GLY A 116 -0.74 -24.58 -12.25
CA GLY A 116 -0.66 -23.41 -13.12
C GLY A 116 -1.08 -22.13 -12.42
N SER A 117 -2.20 -22.16 -11.72
CA SER A 117 -2.71 -21.02 -10.93
C SER A 117 -1.77 -20.64 -9.77
N PHE A 118 -1.19 -21.65 -9.10
CA PHE A 118 -0.19 -21.42 -8.06
C PHE A 118 1.09 -20.77 -8.63
N SER A 119 1.55 -21.22 -9.80
CA SER A 119 2.69 -20.57 -10.48
C SER A 119 2.38 -19.12 -10.85
N GLY A 120 1.15 -18.84 -11.28
CA GLY A 120 0.66 -17.47 -11.48
C GLY A 120 0.68 -16.65 -10.20
N LEU A 121 0.20 -17.21 -9.07
CA LEU A 121 0.23 -16.57 -7.76
C LEU A 121 1.66 -16.26 -7.31
N MET A 122 2.60 -17.18 -7.51
CA MET A 122 4.02 -16.95 -7.25
C MET A 122 4.59 -15.83 -8.14
N GLY A 123 4.15 -15.73 -9.39
CA GLY A 123 4.50 -14.63 -10.29
C GLY A 123 4.01 -13.29 -9.78
N VAL A 124 2.76 -13.22 -9.32
CA VAL A 124 2.16 -12.02 -8.71
C VAL A 124 2.89 -11.63 -7.42
N ALA A 125 3.14 -12.60 -6.53
CA ALA A 125 3.86 -12.37 -5.28
C ALA A 125 5.31 -11.89 -5.49
N ASN A 126 5.91 -12.22 -6.64
CA ASN A 126 7.24 -11.79 -7.07
C ASN A 126 7.20 -10.67 -8.12
N SER A 127 6.09 -9.94 -8.22
CA SER A 127 5.97 -8.84 -9.19
C SER A 127 6.94 -7.71 -8.89
N ARG A 128 7.38 -7.03 -9.96
CA ARG A 128 8.31 -5.91 -9.88
C ARG A 128 7.64 -4.64 -10.40
N ASP A 129 8.03 -3.52 -9.83
CA ASP A 129 7.63 -2.21 -10.31
C ASP A 129 8.40 -1.80 -11.59
N ALA A 130 8.11 -0.60 -12.10
CA ALA A 130 8.76 -0.06 -13.30
C ALA A 130 10.28 0.17 -13.14
N PHE A 131 10.77 0.23 -11.92
CA PHE A 131 12.19 0.40 -11.59
C PHE A 131 12.91 -0.95 -11.44
N GLY A 132 12.17 -2.06 -11.48
CA GLY A 132 12.68 -3.41 -11.30
C GLY A 132 12.74 -3.88 -9.85
N ASP A 133 12.21 -3.09 -8.92
CA ASP A 133 12.11 -3.42 -7.51
C ASP A 133 10.95 -4.35 -7.23
N TYR A 134 11.14 -5.35 -6.36
CA TYR A 134 10.06 -6.21 -5.92
C TYR A 134 9.07 -5.46 -5.03
N LEU A 135 7.77 -5.62 -5.31
CA LEU A 135 6.69 -4.92 -4.59
C LEU A 135 6.56 -5.38 -3.14
N PHE A 136 6.65 -6.70 -2.91
CA PHE A 136 6.30 -7.35 -1.65
C PHE A 136 7.51 -7.80 -0.83
N SER A 137 8.71 -7.28 -1.12
CA SER A 137 9.94 -7.65 -0.43
C SER A 137 10.29 -6.79 0.79
N GLY A 138 9.46 -5.80 1.12
CA GLY A 138 9.74 -4.85 2.19
C GLY A 138 10.83 -3.84 1.79
N TYR A 139 11.82 -3.61 2.65
CA TYR A 139 12.98 -2.76 2.34
C TYR A 139 14.01 -3.46 1.43
N ARG A 140 13.95 -4.81 1.31
CA ARG A 140 14.86 -5.58 0.46
C ARG A 140 14.40 -5.63 -1.00
N SER A 141 14.15 -4.48 -1.59
CA SER A 141 13.52 -4.36 -2.91
C SER A 141 14.20 -5.13 -4.04
N ASN A 142 15.50 -5.40 -3.93
CA ASN A 142 16.27 -6.17 -4.90
C ASN A 142 16.25 -7.70 -4.68
N THR A 143 15.64 -8.18 -3.57
CA THR A 143 15.61 -9.60 -3.23
C THR A 143 14.27 -10.19 -3.62
N GLN A 144 14.27 -11.30 -4.35
CA GLN A 144 13.05 -12.03 -4.68
C GLN A 144 12.35 -12.49 -3.38
N PRO A 145 11.11 -12.02 -3.11
CA PRO A 145 10.48 -12.25 -1.82
C PRO A 145 10.03 -13.70 -1.61
N PHE A 146 9.54 -14.39 -2.65
CA PHE A 146 9.00 -15.73 -2.52
C PHE A 146 9.72 -16.74 -3.38
N ALA A 147 10.10 -17.87 -2.77
CA ALA A 147 10.71 -19.00 -3.44
C ALA A 147 10.14 -20.31 -2.91
N GLY A 148 9.99 -21.31 -3.78
CA GLY A 148 9.49 -22.63 -3.40
C GLY A 148 8.53 -23.23 -4.41
N SER A 149 7.85 -24.30 -4.00
CA SER A 149 6.82 -25.01 -4.79
C SER A 149 5.68 -25.49 -3.89
N ILE A 150 4.60 -25.99 -4.50
CA ILE A 150 3.47 -26.59 -3.75
C ILE A 150 3.97 -27.76 -2.89
N GLU A 151 4.89 -28.57 -3.41
CA GLU A 151 5.38 -29.79 -2.75
C GLU A 151 6.39 -29.49 -1.64
N ALA A 152 7.28 -28.51 -1.85
CA ALA A 152 8.34 -28.14 -0.90
C ALA A 152 7.93 -27.04 0.08
N GLY A 153 6.78 -26.42 -0.14
CA GLY A 153 6.37 -25.22 0.57
C GLY A 153 7.00 -23.95 0.00
N VAL A 154 6.56 -22.81 0.48
CA VAL A 154 7.03 -21.47 0.06
C VAL A 154 7.74 -20.80 1.22
N THR A 155 8.90 -20.21 0.94
CA THR A 155 9.67 -19.42 1.89
C THR A 155 9.65 -17.95 1.51
N TYR A 156 9.58 -17.08 2.51
CA TYR A 156 9.68 -15.64 2.35
C TYR A 156 11.09 -15.15 2.70
N ALA A 157 11.74 -14.46 1.79
CA ALA A 157 13.10 -13.94 1.94
C ALA A 157 13.15 -12.40 2.04
N GLY A 158 11.99 -11.73 2.01
CA GLY A 158 11.87 -10.30 2.25
C GLY A 158 12.00 -9.92 3.73
N ASP A 159 11.64 -8.69 4.05
CA ASP A 159 11.50 -8.21 5.42
C ASP A 159 10.12 -7.57 5.64
N ASP A 160 9.79 -7.22 6.89
CA ASP A 160 8.50 -6.66 7.31
C ASP A 160 8.46 -5.12 7.18
N GLY A 161 9.37 -4.52 6.43
CA GLY A 161 9.45 -3.08 6.25
C GLY A 161 8.38 -2.55 5.30
N GLN A 162 7.89 -1.35 5.59
CA GLN A 162 7.01 -0.58 4.69
C GLN A 162 7.76 0.63 4.14
N ARG A 163 7.88 0.73 2.83
CA ARG A 163 8.45 1.92 2.18
C ARG A 163 7.45 3.06 2.29
N GLU A 164 7.94 4.24 2.62
CA GLU A 164 7.12 5.44 2.79
C GLU A 164 7.50 6.52 1.79
N ALA A 165 6.53 7.27 1.30
CA ALA A 165 6.71 8.48 0.51
C ALA A 165 6.32 9.72 1.32
N GLN A 166 7.16 10.77 1.25
CA GLN A 166 6.83 12.06 1.84
C GLN A 166 5.88 12.83 0.92
N VAL A 167 4.63 12.95 1.32
CA VAL A 167 3.54 13.56 0.54
C VAL A 167 3.13 14.94 1.04
N GLY A 168 3.71 15.39 2.15
CA GLY A 168 3.51 16.69 2.76
C GLY A 168 4.68 17.06 3.66
N SER A 169 4.70 18.28 4.20
CA SER A 169 5.79 18.79 5.04
C SER A 169 6.05 17.93 6.28
N SER A 170 4.98 17.35 6.86
CA SER A 170 5.04 16.48 8.04
C SER A 170 4.33 15.14 7.84
N ARG A 171 3.89 14.81 6.60
CA ARG A 171 3.10 13.62 6.31
C ARG A 171 3.86 12.66 5.42
N ARG A 172 4.04 11.45 5.91
CA ARG A 172 4.50 10.28 5.14
C ARG A 172 3.36 9.29 5.01
N LEU A 173 3.30 8.59 3.89
CA LEU A 173 2.34 7.52 3.62
C LEU A 173 3.11 6.26 3.23
N PRO A 174 2.71 5.08 3.74
CA PRO A 174 3.24 3.83 3.24
C PRO A 174 2.81 3.63 1.78
N ILE A 175 3.74 3.18 0.95
CA ILE A 175 3.55 2.92 -0.48
C ILE A 175 3.80 1.45 -0.85
N SER A 176 4.13 0.61 0.12
CA SER A 176 4.30 -0.83 -0.06
C SER A 176 3.86 -1.57 1.19
N ASP A 177 3.34 -2.78 0.99
CA ASP A 177 3.08 -3.72 2.07
C ASP A 177 4.04 -4.90 1.97
N PRO A 178 4.59 -5.42 3.10
CA PRO A 178 5.45 -6.58 3.08
C PRO A 178 4.66 -7.83 2.71
N GLY A 179 5.28 -8.71 1.92
CA GLY A 179 4.65 -9.93 1.46
C GLY A 179 4.30 -10.90 2.58
N SER A 180 4.99 -10.82 3.71
CA SER A 180 4.64 -11.56 4.92
C SER A 180 3.22 -11.24 5.39
N ASP A 181 2.82 -9.96 5.39
CA ASP A 181 1.48 -9.54 5.81
C ASP A 181 0.41 -9.90 4.78
N VAL A 182 0.73 -9.74 3.49
CA VAL A 182 -0.23 -9.98 2.41
C VAL A 182 -0.48 -11.47 2.15
N PHE A 183 0.59 -12.31 2.16
CA PHE A 183 0.51 -13.70 1.71
C PHE A 183 0.75 -14.74 2.81
N MET A 184 1.42 -14.39 3.92
CA MET A 184 1.83 -15.38 4.94
C MET A 184 1.04 -15.24 6.24
N ARG A 185 0.70 -14.03 6.66
CA ARG A 185 -0.04 -13.76 7.91
C ARG A 185 -1.54 -13.77 7.71
N MET A 186 -2.06 -14.71 6.93
CA MET A 186 -3.50 -14.88 6.82
C MET A 186 -4.05 -15.35 8.17
N ARG A 187 -5.03 -14.63 8.70
CA ARG A 187 -5.71 -15.04 9.91
C ARG A 187 -6.46 -16.34 9.64
N THR A 188 -6.11 -17.39 10.36
CA THR A 188 -6.89 -18.63 10.38
C THR A 188 -8.16 -18.36 11.17
N GLY A 189 -9.32 -18.42 10.52
CA GLY A 189 -10.61 -18.14 11.15
C GLY A 189 -11.45 -17.12 10.37
N ASN A 190 -12.68 -16.92 10.81
CA ASN A 190 -13.63 -15.97 10.20
C ASN A 190 -13.47 -14.52 10.76
N GLY A 191 -12.41 -14.22 11.49
CA GLY A 191 -12.16 -12.94 12.13
C GLY A 191 -12.83 -12.75 13.50
N GLN A 192 -13.69 -13.69 13.93
CA GLN A 192 -14.40 -13.64 15.20
C GLN A 192 -13.97 -14.76 16.16
N PHE A 193 -13.67 -15.94 15.62
CA PHE A 193 -13.14 -17.07 16.39
C PHE A 193 -12.19 -17.91 15.53
N THR A 194 -11.40 -18.76 16.17
CA THR A 194 -10.52 -19.74 15.51
C THR A 194 -10.95 -21.13 15.94
N MET A 195 -10.93 -22.09 15.00
CA MET A 195 -11.12 -23.51 15.30
C MET A 195 -9.79 -24.24 15.16
N ALA A 196 -9.45 -25.06 16.15
CA ALA A 196 -8.28 -25.90 16.12
C ALA A 196 -8.67 -27.34 16.48
N PRO A 197 -8.24 -28.36 15.72
CA PRO A 197 -8.45 -29.75 16.10
C PRO A 197 -7.63 -30.07 17.37
N ASN A 198 -8.21 -30.87 18.27
CA ASN A 198 -7.46 -31.38 19.39
C ASN A 198 -6.37 -32.35 18.87
N ALA A 199 -5.14 -32.23 19.39
CA ALA A 199 -4.02 -33.08 18.97
C ALA A 199 -4.25 -34.58 19.26
N ALA A 200 -5.17 -34.90 20.17
CA ALA A 200 -5.57 -36.29 20.48
C ALA A 200 -6.68 -36.85 19.56
N ASN A 201 -7.17 -36.07 18.61
CA ASN A 201 -8.18 -36.54 17.64
C ASN A 201 -7.60 -37.62 16.73
N THR A 202 -8.30 -38.74 16.65
CA THR A 202 -7.93 -39.86 15.76
C THR A 202 -8.85 -39.95 14.53
N GLY A 203 -9.87 -39.08 14.46
CA GLY A 203 -10.83 -39.01 13.35
C GLY A 203 -10.32 -38.12 12.20
N SER A 204 -11.00 -38.22 11.05
CA SER A 204 -10.71 -37.46 9.82
C SER A 204 -11.69 -36.30 9.60
N ALA A 205 -12.39 -35.85 10.63
CA ALA A 205 -13.33 -34.72 10.50
C ALA A 205 -12.56 -33.42 10.17
N VAL A 206 -13.06 -32.70 9.16
CA VAL A 206 -12.54 -31.39 8.77
C VAL A 206 -13.66 -30.37 9.01
N SER A 207 -13.36 -29.31 9.72
CA SER A 207 -14.27 -28.16 9.90
C SER A 207 -13.93 -27.05 8.91
N ASP A 208 -14.95 -26.38 8.42
CA ASP A 208 -14.75 -25.08 7.76
C ASP A 208 -14.55 -23.97 8.81
N LEU A 209 -14.32 -22.75 8.35
CA LEU A 209 -14.08 -21.60 9.24
C LEU A 209 -15.33 -21.16 10.01
N GLY A 210 -16.51 -21.69 9.66
CA GLY A 210 -17.79 -21.28 10.24
C GLY A 210 -18.13 -19.82 10.04
N SER A 211 -19.30 -19.42 10.51
CA SER A 211 -19.71 -18.01 10.57
C SER A 211 -20.58 -17.75 11.81
N VAL A 212 -20.45 -16.58 12.41
CA VAL A 212 -21.35 -16.13 13.47
C VAL A 212 -22.59 -15.57 12.82
N THR A 213 -23.75 -16.20 13.03
CA THR A 213 -25.05 -15.77 12.46
C THR A 213 -25.68 -14.64 13.27
N ASP A 214 -25.44 -14.59 14.58
CA ASP A 214 -25.89 -13.53 15.46
C ASP A 214 -24.69 -12.96 16.28
N GLY A 215 -24.15 -11.86 15.80
CA GLY A 215 -23.03 -11.20 16.44
C GLY A 215 -23.36 -10.58 17.79
N VAL A 216 -24.62 -10.26 18.06
CA VAL A 216 -25.06 -9.70 19.35
C VAL A 216 -25.08 -10.80 20.41
N ALA A 217 -25.69 -11.94 20.09
CA ALA A 217 -25.71 -13.11 20.97
C ALA A 217 -24.28 -13.64 21.23
N TRP A 218 -23.44 -13.69 20.19
CA TRP A 218 -22.03 -14.10 20.31
C TRP A 218 -21.23 -13.22 21.28
N ASN A 219 -21.36 -11.90 21.18
CA ASN A 219 -20.67 -10.95 22.05
C ASN A 219 -21.26 -10.87 23.46
N ALA A 220 -22.48 -11.36 23.66
CA ALA A 220 -23.14 -11.40 24.97
C ALA A 220 -22.70 -12.61 25.82
N THR A 221 -21.94 -13.56 25.24
CA THR A 221 -21.47 -14.75 25.96
C THR A 221 -20.40 -14.38 27.00
N SER A 222 -20.63 -14.80 28.24
CA SER A 222 -19.77 -14.45 29.39
C SER A 222 -18.42 -15.18 29.44
N ASN A 223 -18.26 -16.23 28.63
CA ASN A 223 -17.07 -17.11 28.59
C ASN A 223 -16.07 -16.74 27.47
N GLY A 224 -16.25 -15.60 26.83
CA GLY A 224 -15.39 -15.18 25.71
C GLY A 224 -15.50 -16.06 24.45
N GLY A 225 -16.57 -16.87 24.35
CA GLY A 225 -16.81 -17.70 23.19
C GLY A 225 -15.88 -18.93 23.08
N SER A 226 -15.45 -19.51 24.20
CA SER A 226 -14.62 -20.74 24.20
C SER A 226 -15.51 -21.97 24.30
N TYR A 227 -15.56 -22.77 23.21
CA TYR A 227 -16.38 -23.96 23.09
C TYR A 227 -15.56 -25.15 22.61
N ASN A 228 -15.95 -26.37 23.04
CA ASN A 228 -15.45 -27.61 22.49
C ASN A 228 -16.57 -28.29 21.68
N ILE A 229 -16.24 -28.79 20.50
CA ILE A 229 -17.12 -29.68 19.73
C ILE A 229 -16.64 -31.10 19.97
N VAL A 230 -17.48 -31.91 20.64
CA VAL A 230 -17.19 -33.29 20.98
C VAL A 230 -17.97 -34.21 20.06
N PHE A 231 -17.29 -35.05 19.29
CA PHE A 231 -17.91 -36.01 18.40
C PHE A 231 -18.09 -37.37 19.09
N ASN A 232 -19.30 -37.91 19.06
CA ASN A 232 -19.65 -39.22 19.58
C ASN A 232 -20.06 -40.15 18.44
N VAL A 233 -19.40 -41.29 18.31
CA VAL A 233 -19.73 -42.31 17.30
C VAL A 233 -20.32 -43.55 17.95
N THR A 234 -21.62 -43.77 17.75
CA THR A 234 -22.34 -44.93 18.28
C THR A 234 -23.05 -45.64 17.14
N ASN A 235 -22.78 -46.94 16.96
CA ASN A 235 -23.43 -47.74 15.88
C ASN A 235 -23.28 -47.16 14.46
N LYS A 236 -22.13 -46.59 14.14
CA LYS A 236 -21.83 -45.89 12.87
C LYS A 236 -22.62 -44.59 12.67
N VAL A 237 -23.29 -44.08 13.68
CA VAL A 237 -23.93 -42.75 13.67
C VAL A 237 -23.03 -41.79 14.43
N THR A 238 -22.63 -40.74 13.78
CA THR A 238 -21.83 -39.66 14.39
C THR A 238 -22.79 -38.57 14.85
N THR A 239 -22.75 -38.27 16.14
CA THR A 239 -23.39 -37.11 16.74
C THR A 239 -22.31 -36.15 17.28
N TYR A 240 -22.67 -34.93 17.53
CA TYR A 240 -21.77 -33.97 18.16
C TYR A 240 -22.49 -33.18 19.24
N ASP A 241 -21.74 -32.82 20.26
CA ASP A 241 -22.17 -31.93 21.33
C ASP A 241 -21.28 -30.69 21.31
N ILE A 242 -21.87 -29.52 21.57
CA ILE A 242 -21.14 -28.27 21.76
C ILE A 242 -21.09 -28.00 23.25
N VAL A 243 -19.91 -28.09 23.83
CA VAL A 243 -19.67 -27.91 25.26
C VAL A 243 -19.05 -26.55 25.50
N ASP A 244 -19.69 -25.73 26.33
CA ASP A 244 -19.14 -24.48 26.80
C ASP A 244 -18.07 -24.75 27.85
N ASN A 245 -16.84 -24.30 27.60
CA ASN A 245 -15.72 -24.52 28.51
C ASN A 245 -15.83 -23.79 29.85
N ALA A 246 -16.70 -22.77 29.96
CA ALA A 246 -16.89 -22.06 31.21
C ALA A 246 -17.95 -22.71 32.13
N SER A 247 -19.02 -23.25 31.55
CA SER A 247 -20.11 -23.87 32.29
C SER A 247 -20.03 -25.39 32.37
N GLY A 248 -19.25 -26.02 31.49
CA GLY A 248 -19.15 -27.49 31.39
C GLY A 248 -20.40 -28.16 30.83
N ASN A 249 -21.33 -27.39 30.27
CA ASN A 249 -22.60 -27.86 29.67
C ASN A 249 -22.59 -27.66 28.17
#